data_8b0afa45803d52e6b388682d83b23074
#
_entry.id   8b0afa45803d52e6b388682d83b23074
#
_cell.length_a   1.000
_cell.length_b   1.000
_cell.length_c   1.000
_cell.angle_alpha   90.00
_cell.angle_beta   90.00
_cell.angle_gamma   90.00
#
_symmetry.space_group_name_H-M   'P 1'
#
loop_
_entity.id
_entity.type
_entity.pdbx_description
1 polymer ?
#
loop_
_entity_poly.entity_id
_entity_poly.type
_entity_poly.pdbx_seq_one_letter_code
_entity_poly.pdbx_strand_id
1 'polypeptide(L)'
;MAGIGKRLSKWIPLKKSARGLPIASRLTISFLAIFILSSLIFTIVGVNIISNRVITEAQERVRTDLNAADFIYSGKLDHVIEAARFTAARLFLKDMLNGNVTQEYTNELVRFKDSESLDVLTITNKNGIVVFRTSSNNVGDDQSHDEIVNAAMHSLAPASGTTIVSASELQLESPGLADLAHIAFVDTPLARPRPDTEETSGMMLKAACPVFDDNGKLIGIAYAGLLQNRNYSIVDEVKQTVFQGVMYKGRDIGTATIFQDDVRISTNVTNKDGSRAIGTRIAQDVYEQVVVKGQQYLGRAFVVNDWYIAAYEPIRDFSGKIIGILYVGLLEKKYLDVKNQTILTFSGITLSGVILSILMTVLISRNISSSIKRLVTASKQLANGNLDAKVIKTSNDELGDLADTFNSMATSLKDRDDKIKEFAKKKIMESERLALIGQLSANIAHDLNNPLQGIVTYSYLLLEEKSFSSEVKENLQKIVVQANRCRDIIRGLL
;
A
#
# COMPACT_ATOMS: atom_id res chain seq x y z
N MET A 1 -16.82 -12.73 -23.41
CA MET A 1 -15.36 -12.81 -23.15
C MET A 1 -14.57 -13.27 -24.38
N ALA A 2 -14.69 -12.62 -25.55
CA ALA A 2 -13.99 -13.05 -26.77
C ALA A 2 -13.45 -11.88 -27.60
N GLY A 3 -13.18 -10.72 -27.02
CA GLY A 3 -12.80 -9.49 -27.74
C GLY A 3 -11.48 -8.84 -27.35
N ILE A 4 -10.80 -9.29 -26.28
CA ILE A 4 -9.60 -8.61 -25.73
C ILE A 4 -8.29 -9.24 -26.25
N GLY A 5 -8.32 -10.45 -26.80
CA GLY A 5 -7.10 -11.16 -27.23
C GLY A 5 -6.45 -10.69 -28.54
N LYS A 6 -7.11 -9.90 -29.37
CA LYS A 6 -6.61 -9.51 -30.72
C LYS A 6 -5.98 -8.11 -30.83
N ARG A 7 -5.98 -7.29 -29.77
CA ARG A 7 -5.37 -5.94 -29.78
C ARG A 7 -3.97 -5.84 -29.17
N LEU A 8 -3.49 -6.86 -28.46
CA LEU A 8 -2.16 -6.85 -27.83
C LEU A 8 -1.00 -7.33 -28.72
N SER A 9 -1.29 -7.90 -29.90
CA SER A 9 -0.25 -8.42 -30.80
C SER A 9 0.35 -7.40 -31.78
N LYS A 10 -0.11 -6.15 -31.80
CA LYS A 10 0.35 -5.12 -32.72
C LYS A 10 1.36 -4.10 -32.17
N TRP A 11 1.77 -4.23 -30.91
CA TRP A 11 2.58 -3.20 -30.24
C TRP A 11 3.89 -3.68 -29.65
N ILE A 12 4.66 -4.56 -30.31
CA ILE A 12 6.08 -4.68 -29.96
C ILE A 12 6.88 -5.19 -31.18
N PRO A 13 7.48 -4.31 -32.00
CA PRO A 13 8.54 -4.71 -32.92
C PRO A 13 9.89 -4.76 -32.17
N LEU A 14 9.98 -5.49 -31.05
CA LEU A 14 11.23 -5.62 -30.27
C LEU A 14 12.17 -6.72 -30.80
N LYS A 15 11.78 -7.49 -31.82
CA LYS A 15 12.56 -8.66 -32.27
C LYS A 15 13.70 -8.39 -33.24
N LYS A 16 13.79 -7.23 -33.90
CA LYS A 16 14.88 -6.96 -34.89
C LYS A 16 16.00 -6.05 -34.37
N SER A 17 15.78 -5.21 -33.35
CA SER A 17 16.78 -4.24 -32.87
C SER A 17 17.76 -4.80 -31.83
N ALA A 18 17.39 -5.83 -31.08
CA ALA A 18 18.23 -6.33 -29.97
C ALA A 18 19.46 -7.18 -30.41
N ARG A 19 19.48 -7.72 -31.61
CA ARG A 19 20.58 -8.61 -32.05
C ARG A 19 21.92 -7.89 -32.32
N GLY A 20 21.91 -6.58 -32.45
CA GLY A 20 23.12 -5.77 -32.69
C GLY A 20 23.65 -5.02 -31.47
N LEU A 21 22.95 -5.01 -30.36
CA LEU A 21 23.38 -4.27 -29.16
C LEU A 21 24.48 -5.01 -28.38
N PRO A 22 25.47 -4.28 -27.81
CA PRO A 22 26.45 -4.84 -26.90
C PRO A 22 25.82 -5.62 -25.75
N ILE A 23 26.49 -6.65 -25.23
CA ILE A 23 26.01 -7.48 -24.11
C ILE A 23 25.65 -6.60 -22.91
N ALA A 24 26.46 -5.59 -22.60
CA ALA A 24 26.17 -4.61 -21.56
C ALA A 24 24.80 -3.98 -21.71
N SER A 25 24.50 -3.45 -22.88
CA SER A 25 23.21 -2.77 -23.13
C SER A 25 22.04 -3.73 -23.03
N ARG A 26 22.19 -4.98 -23.47
CA ARG A 26 21.13 -5.99 -23.33
C ARG A 26 20.88 -6.34 -21.87
N LEU A 27 21.91 -6.59 -21.10
CA LEU A 27 21.80 -6.85 -19.66
C LEU A 27 21.16 -5.67 -18.93
N THR A 28 21.67 -4.46 -19.18
CA THR A 28 21.11 -3.24 -18.56
C THR A 28 19.63 -3.07 -18.88
N ILE A 29 19.21 -3.20 -20.14
CA ILE A 29 17.81 -3.06 -20.55
C ILE A 29 16.94 -4.16 -19.92
N SER A 30 17.41 -5.40 -19.88
CA SER A 30 16.65 -6.52 -19.29
C SER A 30 16.44 -6.35 -17.79
N PHE A 31 17.48 -6.03 -17.03
CA PHE A 31 17.37 -5.77 -15.60
C PHE A 31 16.50 -4.55 -15.30
N LEU A 32 16.69 -3.46 -16.05
CA LEU A 32 15.89 -2.25 -15.93
C LEU A 32 14.41 -2.51 -16.21
N ALA A 33 14.09 -3.28 -17.25
CA ALA A 33 12.70 -3.64 -17.57
C ALA A 33 12.05 -4.45 -16.43
N ILE A 34 12.76 -5.42 -15.85
CA ILE A 34 12.26 -6.22 -14.72
C ILE A 34 12.04 -5.33 -13.49
N PHE A 35 13.02 -4.49 -13.13
CA PHE A 35 12.91 -3.62 -11.95
C PHE A 35 11.82 -2.57 -12.09
N ILE A 36 11.68 -1.94 -13.26
CA ILE A 36 10.62 -0.95 -13.52
C ILE A 36 9.24 -1.62 -13.47
N LEU A 37 9.08 -2.79 -14.10
CA LEU A 37 7.81 -3.50 -14.10
C LEU A 37 7.42 -3.94 -12.68
N SER A 38 8.35 -4.52 -11.92
CA SER A 38 8.12 -4.94 -10.54
C SER A 38 7.79 -3.75 -9.64
N SER A 39 8.52 -2.63 -9.78
CA SER A 39 8.28 -1.40 -9.03
C SER A 39 6.92 -0.78 -9.36
N LEU A 40 6.50 -0.80 -10.63
CA LEU A 40 5.20 -0.31 -11.05
C LEU A 40 4.06 -1.14 -10.42
N ILE A 41 4.16 -2.46 -10.49
CA ILE A 41 3.18 -3.37 -9.86
C ILE A 41 3.13 -3.12 -8.35
N PHE A 42 4.29 -3.06 -7.70
CA PHE A 42 4.38 -2.83 -6.26
C PHE A 42 3.76 -1.49 -5.85
N THR A 43 4.02 -0.43 -6.62
CA THR A 43 3.43 0.90 -6.38
C THR A 43 1.91 0.88 -6.53
N ILE A 44 1.38 0.30 -7.61
CA ILE A 44 -0.07 0.23 -7.84
C ILE A 44 -0.76 -0.56 -6.72
N VAL A 45 -0.23 -1.73 -6.37
CA VAL A 45 -0.78 -2.58 -5.30
C VAL A 45 -0.67 -1.89 -3.94
N GLY A 46 0.48 -1.30 -3.63
CA GLY A 46 0.70 -0.60 -2.37
C GLY A 46 -0.21 0.61 -2.19
N VAL A 47 -0.35 1.44 -3.22
CA VAL A 47 -1.27 2.60 -3.18
C VAL A 47 -2.72 2.17 -2.99
N ASN A 48 -3.17 1.11 -3.68
CA ASN A 48 -4.53 0.58 -3.50
C ASN A 48 -4.76 0.04 -2.08
N ILE A 49 -3.82 -0.73 -1.54
CA ILE A 49 -3.91 -1.27 -0.17
C ILE A 49 -3.98 -0.13 0.85
N ILE A 50 -3.07 0.85 0.77
CA ILE A 50 -3.04 2.00 1.67
C ILE A 50 -4.35 2.80 1.58
N SER A 51 -4.80 3.09 0.35
CA SER A 51 -6.02 3.88 0.12
C SER A 51 -7.26 3.22 0.72
N ASN A 52 -7.44 1.92 0.47
CA ASN A 52 -8.59 1.19 0.99
C ASN A 52 -8.51 1.04 2.52
N ARG A 53 -7.33 0.74 3.06
CA ARG A 53 -7.16 0.51 4.50
C ARG A 53 -7.45 1.75 5.33
N VAL A 54 -6.96 2.92 4.91
CA VAL A 54 -7.21 4.20 5.62
C VAL A 54 -8.71 4.52 5.66
N ILE A 55 -9.43 4.32 4.56
CA ILE A 55 -10.88 4.59 4.51
C ILE A 55 -11.67 3.57 5.32
N THR A 56 -11.36 2.29 5.19
CA THR A 56 -12.03 1.23 5.97
C THR A 56 -11.82 1.42 7.47
N GLU A 57 -10.60 1.74 7.89
CA GLU A 57 -10.29 2.01 9.31
C GLU A 57 -11.06 3.22 9.84
N ALA A 58 -11.22 4.27 9.02
CA ALA A 58 -12.03 5.43 9.39
C ALA A 58 -13.53 5.09 9.49
N GLN A 59 -14.04 4.22 8.63
CA GLN A 59 -15.44 3.73 8.69
C GLN A 59 -15.69 2.87 9.93
N GLU A 60 -14.80 1.95 10.25
CA GLU A 60 -14.90 1.13 11.47
C GLU A 60 -14.80 1.99 12.73
N ARG A 61 -13.96 3.01 12.72
CA ARG A 61 -13.84 3.94 13.83
C ARG A 61 -15.13 4.73 14.02
N VAL A 62 -15.71 5.33 12.98
CA VAL A 62 -16.94 6.11 13.12
C VAL A 62 -18.12 5.23 13.55
N ARG A 63 -18.13 3.96 13.17
CA ARG A 63 -19.11 2.99 13.65
C ARG A 63 -18.98 2.75 15.17
N THR A 64 -17.74 2.58 15.64
CA THR A 64 -17.48 2.45 17.08
C THR A 64 -17.85 3.73 17.84
N ASP A 65 -17.54 4.89 17.26
CA ASP A 65 -17.88 6.19 17.83
C ASP A 65 -19.41 6.38 17.89
N LEU A 66 -20.18 5.87 16.92
CA LEU A 66 -21.64 5.89 16.94
C LEU A 66 -22.19 5.02 18.08
N ASN A 67 -21.68 3.81 18.27
CA ASN A 67 -22.08 2.96 19.38
C ASN A 67 -21.78 3.63 20.75
N ALA A 68 -20.67 4.35 20.86
CA ALA A 68 -20.35 5.11 22.07
C ALA A 68 -21.31 6.30 22.27
N ALA A 69 -21.72 6.98 21.19
CA ALA A 69 -22.71 8.05 21.23
C ALA A 69 -24.10 7.52 21.64
N ASP A 70 -24.50 6.35 21.12
CA ASP A 70 -25.73 5.68 21.51
C ASP A 70 -25.73 5.29 23.02
N PHE A 71 -24.59 4.79 23.50
CA PHE A 71 -24.43 4.50 24.93
C PHE A 71 -24.60 5.75 25.81
N ILE A 72 -24.04 6.90 25.37
CA ILE A 72 -24.24 8.19 26.09
C ILE A 72 -25.69 8.62 26.01
N TYR A 73 -26.34 8.49 24.84
CA TYR A 73 -27.74 8.82 24.65
C TYR A 73 -28.66 7.96 25.55
N SER A 74 -28.47 6.66 25.55
CA SER A 74 -29.19 5.71 26.39
C SER A 74 -28.92 5.96 27.87
N GLY A 75 -27.69 6.30 28.25
CA GLY A 75 -27.37 6.69 29.63
C GLY A 75 -28.10 7.94 30.11
N LYS A 76 -28.42 8.91 29.23
CA LYS A 76 -29.27 10.05 29.59
C LYS A 76 -30.74 9.63 29.78
N LEU A 77 -31.21 8.67 28.98
CA LEU A 77 -32.56 8.11 29.19
C LEU A 77 -32.64 7.35 30.51
N ASP A 78 -31.62 6.56 30.84
CA ASP A 78 -31.52 5.87 32.15
C ASP A 78 -31.50 6.87 33.31
N HIS A 79 -30.84 8.00 33.17
CA HIS A 79 -30.86 9.06 34.16
C HIS A 79 -32.29 9.61 34.37
N VAL A 80 -33.05 9.85 33.29
CA VAL A 80 -34.43 10.35 33.38
C VAL A 80 -35.36 9.34 34.06
N ILE A 81 -35.22 8.03 33.77
CA ILE A 81 -36.04 7.01 34.42
C ILE A 81 -35.70 6.87 35.91
N GLU A 82 -34.43 6.96 36.31
CA GLU A 82 -34.05 6.94 37.73
C GLU A 82 -34.58 8.17 38.46
N ALA A 83 -34.54 9.35 37.85
CA ALA A 83 -35.12 10.55 38.44
C ALA A 83 -36.64 10.43 38.63
N ALA A 84 -37.34 9.88 37.64
CA ALA A 84 -38.79 9.59 37.78
C ALA A 84 -39.08 8.55 38.89
N ARG A 85 -38.24 7.51 39.01
CA ARG A 85 -38.31 6.48 40.01
C ARG A 85 -38.08 7.03 41.43
N PHE A 86 -37.03 7.84 41.62
CA PHE A 86 -36.75 8.50 42.89
C PHE A 86 -37.86 9.48 43.27
N THR A 87 -38.46 10.14 42.29
CA THR A 87 -39.64 10.98 42.56
C THR A 87 -40.81 10.14 43.02
N ALA A 88 -41.18 9.08 42.30
CA ALA A 88 -42.31 8.21 42.64
C ALA A 88 -42.18 7.53 44.01
N ALA A 89 -40.95 7.30 44.48
CA ALA A 89 -40.68 6.69 45.77
C ALA A 89 -40.80 7.67 46.98
N ARG A 90 -41.00 8.97 46.74
CA ARG A 90 -41.11 9.96 47.83
C ARG A 90 -42.40 9.79 48.62
N LEU A 91 -42.28 9.69 49.92
CA LEU A 91 -43.43 9.45 50.82
C LEU A 91 -44.49 10.54 50.74
N PHE A 92 -44.09 11.80 50.63
CA PHE A 92 -45.02 12.93 50.59
C PHE A 92 -45.85 13.00 49.29
N LEU A 93 -45.47 12.26 48.21
CA LEU A 93 -46.35 12.18 47.03
C LEU A 93 -47.68 11.56 47.30
N LYS A 94 -47.76 10.64 48.27
CA LYS A 94 -49.07 10.09 48.75
C LYS A 94 -49.94 11.17 49.31
N ASP A 95 -49.37 12.05 50.12
CA ASP A 95 -50.11 13.18 50.73
C ASP A 95 -50.57 14.19 49.66
N MET A 96 -49.65 14.51 48.70
CA MET A 96 -49.99 15.38 47.58
C MET A 96 -51.13 14.82 46.71
N LEU A 97 -51.14 13.53 46.43
CA LEU A 97 -52.15 12.85 45.61
C LEU A 97 -53.46 12.70 46.33
N ASN A 98 -53.50 12.74 47.72
CA ASN A 98 -54.64 12.79 48.53
C ASN A 98 -55.19 14.23 48.76
N GLY A 99 -54.56 15.24 48.10
CA GLY A 99 -55.03 16.63 48.17
C GLY A 99 -54.23 17.53 49.12
N ASN A 100 -53.27 17.02 49.86
CA ASN A 100 -52.42 17.81 50.79
C ASN A 100 -51.14 18.34 50.08
N VAL A 101 -51.34 19.29 49.21
CA VAL A 101 -50.22 19.94 48.51
C VAL A 101 -49.63 21.07 49.33
N THR A 102 -48.45 20.91 49.93
CA THR A 102 -47.74 21.94 50.68
C THR A 102 -46.71 22.64 49.92
N GLN A 103 -46.37 23.88 50.27
CA GLN A 103 -45.23 24.63 49.61
C GLN A 103 -43.87 23.93 49.78
N GLU A 104 -43.71 23.20 50.89
CA GLU A 104 -42.51 22.44 51.18
C GLU A 104 -42.29 21.33 50.12
N TYR A 105 -43.37 20.53 49.88
CA TYR A 105 -43.34 19.44 48.89
C TYR A 105 -43.07 19.95 47.44
N THR A 106 -43.77 21.04 47.10
CA THR A 106 -43.56 21.63 45.76
C THR A 106 -42.17 22.19 45.59
N ASN A 107 -41.62 22.88 46.61
CA ASN A 107 -40.23 23.38 46.57
C ASN A 107 -39.21 22.23 46.52
N GLU A 108 -39.45 21.11 47.14
CA GLU A 108 -38.57 19.95 47.08
C GLU A 108 -38.55 19.34 45.70
N LEU A 109 -39.70 19.17 45.02
CA LEU A 109 -39.78 18.68 43.67
C LEU A 109 -39.09 19.63 42.66
N VAL A 110 -39.25 20.95 42.82
CA VAL A 110 -38.57 21.94 41.98
C VAL A 110 -37.05 21.85 42.15
N ARG A 111 -36.54 21.83 43.40
CA ARG A 111 -35.11 21.66 43.67
C ARG A 111 -34.58 20.35 43.13
N PHE A 112 -35.31 19.28 43.25
CA PHE A 112 -34.92 17.97 42.69
C PHE A 112 -34.85 18.01 41.16
N LYS A 113 -35.87 18.55 40.48
CA LYS A 113 -35.86 18.76 39.04
C LYS A 113 -34.62 19.54 38.61
N ASP A 114 -34.29 20.64 39.29
CA ASP A 114 -33.16 21.49 38.96
C ASP A 114 -31.81 20.78 39.23
N SER A 115 -31.71 20.02 40.36
CA SER A 115 -30.51 19.25 40.69
C SER A 115 -30.21 18.14 39.68
N GLU A 116 -31.24 17.48 39.15
CA GLU A 116 -31.12 16.45 38.12
C GLU A 116 -31.09 17.04 36.68
N SER A 117 -31.14 18.39 36.55
CA SER A 117 -31.14 19.07 35.26
C SER A 117 -32.26 18.62 34.32
N LEU A 118 -33.43 18.34 34.88
CA LEU A 118 -34.62 17.96 34.12
C LEU A 118 -35.35 19.20 33.62
N ASP A 119 -36.03 19.11 32.48
CA ASP A 119 -36.90 20.17 31.97
C ASP A 119 -38.34 20.01 32.48
N VAL A 120 -38.77 18.77 32.65
CA VAL A 120 -40.12 18.40 33.07
C VAL A 120 -40.05 17.46 34.27
N LEU A 121 -40.84 17.75 35.28
CA LEU A 121 -41.19 16.84 36.37
C LEU A 121 -42.62 17.12 36.78
N THR A 122 -43.49 16.17 36.51
CA THR A 122 -44.95 16.32 36.62
C THR A 122 -45.56 15.12 37.32
N ILE A 123 -46.58 15.36 38.09
CA ILE A 123 -47.32 14.34 38.87
C ILE A 123 -48.77 14.28 38.37
N THR A 124 -49.24 13.09 38.04
CA THR A 124 -50.64 12.82 37.70
C THR A 124 -51.29 11.96 38.74
N ASN A 125 -52.63 11.99 38.80
CA ASN A 125 -53.38 11.02 39.52
C ASN A 125 -53.41 9.66 38.77
N LYS A 126 -54.08 8.66 39.39
CA LYS A 126 -54.19 7.30 38.82
C LYS A 126 -54.89 7.21 37.47
N ASN A 127 -55.61 8.25 37.04
CA ASN A 127 -56.32 8.34 35.76
C ASN A 127 -55.48 9.13 34.69
N GLY A 128 -54.27 9.53 35.02
CA GLY A 128 -53.44 10.33 34.12
C GLY A 128 -53.70 11.84 34.13
N ILE A 129 -54.59 12.32 34.98
CA ILE A 129 -54.91 13.76 35.11
C ILE A 129 -53.81 14.44 35.93
N VAL A 130 -53.23 15.50 35.39
CA VAL A 130 -52.14 16.26 36.00
C VAL A 130 -52.61 16.95 37.28
N VAL A 131 -51.90 16.70 38.38
CA VAL A 131 -52.14 17.27 39.71
C VAL A 131 -51.13 18.36 40.05
N PHE A 132 -49.88 18.19 39.56
CA PHE A 132 -48.79 19.13 39.82
C PHE A 132 -47.77 19.16 38.71
N ARG A 133 -47.29 20.34 38.37
CA ARG A 133 -46.13 20.59 37.53
C ARG A 133 -45.12 21.44 38.26
N THR A 134 -43.82 21.14 38.04
CA THR A 134 -42.72 21.89 38.67
C THR A 134 -42.43 23.22 37.95
N SER A 135 -42.76 23.37 36.66
CA SER A 135 -42.40 24.50 35.86
C SER A 135 -43.56 25.33 35.33
N SER A 136 -44.81 24.95 35.68
CA SER A 136 -46.02 25.71 35.34
C SER A 136 -47.12 25.48 36.37
N ASN A 137 -48.13 26.35 36.36
CA ASN A 137 -49.32 26.20 37.20
C ASN A 137 -50.49 25.49 36.44
N ASN A 138 -50.23 25.00 35.22
CA ASN A 138 -51.24 24.30 34.45
C ASN A 138 -51.46 22.91 35.02
N VAL A 139 -52.69 22.62 35.44
CA VAL A 139 -53.10 21.32 35.98
C VAL A 139 -54.49 20.94 35.47
N GLY A 140 -54.84 19.66 35.56
CA GLY A 140 -56.13 19.16 35.15
C GLY A 140 -56.24 18.63 33.72
N ASP A 141 -55.21 18.73 32.94
CA ASP A 141 -55.16 18.11 31.63
C ASP A 141 -54.88 16.61 31.74
N ASP A 142 -55.30 15.88 30.73
CA ASP A 142 -55.21 14.41 30.63
C ASP A 142 -53.96 13.96 29.88
N GLN A 143 -53.06 13.30 30.58
CA GLN A 143 -51.83 12.70 30.03
C GLN A 143 -51.95 11.18 29.83
N SER A 144 -53.17 10.60 30.00
CA SER A 144 -53.35 9.15 29.75
C SER A 144 -53.13 8.73 28.31
N HIS A 145 -53.14 9.69 27.38
CA HIS A 145 -52.88 9.48 25.97
C HIS A 145 -51.39 9.46 25.61
N ASP A 146 -50.51 9.96 26.48
CA ASP A 146 -49.08 9.88 26.30
C ASP A 146 -48.61 8.42 26.41
N GLU A 147 -47.88 7.93 25.39
CA GLU A 147 -47.54 6.52 25.30
C GLU A 147 -46.75 6.00 26.50
N ILE A 148 -45.85 6.82 27.06
CA ILE A 148 -44.96 6.43 28.16
C ILE A 148 -45.75 6.48 29.50
N VAL A 149 -46.55 7.50 29.71
CA VAL A 149 -47.45 7.59 30.88
C VAL A 149 -48.47 6.45 30.85
N ASN A 150 -49.08 6.21 29.69
CA ASN A 150 -50.03 5.12 29.49
C ASN A 150 -49.41 3.76 29.77
N ALA A 151 -48.19 3.53 29.24
CA ALA A 151 -47.48 2.28 29.51
C ALA A 151 -47.21 2.07 31.00
N ALA A 152 -46.76 3.11 31.72
CA ALA A 152 -46.53 3.02 33.17
C ALA A 152 -47.81 2.77 33.98
N MET A 153 -48.92 3.39 33.56
CA MET A 153 -50.26 3.18 34.22
C MET A 153 -50.74 1.73 34.08
N HIS A 154 -50.59 1.14 32.88
CA HIS A 154 -51.16 -0.19 32.60
C HIS A 154 -50.22 -1.32 33.00
N SER A 155 -48.90 -1.16 32.83
CA SER A 155 -47.92 -2.18 33.22
C SER A 155 -47.62 -2.21 34.69
N LEU A 156 -48.00 -1.15 35.44
CA LEU A 156 -47.64 -0.92 36.83
C LEU A 156 -46.11 -1.00 37.06
N ALA A 157 -45.35 -0.66 36.07
CA ALA A 157 -43.88 -0.67 36.06
C ALA A 157 -43.34 0.62 35.42
N PRO A 158 -42.10 1.04 35.72
CA PRO A 158 -41.50 2.18 35.07
C PRO A 158 -41.42 1.97 33.55
N ALA A 159 -41.73 3.01 32.78
CA ALA A 159 -41.60 3.06 31.32
C ALA A 159 -40.76 4.27 30.91
N SER A 160 -39.91 4.12 29.90
CA SER A 160 -39.10 5.21 29.38
C SER A 160 -38.89 5.08 27.85
N GLY A 161 -38.62 6.19 27.21
CA GLY A 161 -38.33 6.21 25.77
C GLY A 161 -38.14 7.64 25.29
N THR A 162 -37.77 7.75 23.99
CA THR A 162 -37.79 9.02 23.29
C THR A 162 -39.16 9.23 22.67
N THR A 163 -39.72 10.43 22.79
CA THR A 163 -41.05 10.76 22.26
C THR A 163 -41.04 12.15 21.61
N ILE A 164 -41.98 12.39 20.71
CA ILE A 164 -42.24 13.73 20.16
C ILE A 164 -43.39 14.35 20.90
N VAL A 165 -43.14 15.50 21.54
CA VAL A 165 -44.13 16.26 22.31
C VAL A 165 -44.55 17.46 21.49
N SER A 166 -45.87 17.67 21.38
CA SER A 166 -46.46 18.78 20.63
C SER A 166 -46.14 20.14 21.28
N ALA A 167 -46.12 21.22 20.48
CA ALA A 167 -45.90 22.57 20.99
C ALA A 167 -46.91 22.95 22.07
N SER A 168 -48.18 22.52 21.96
CA SER A 168 -49.22 22.76 22.94
C SER A 168 -48.96 22.07 24.28
N GLU A 169 -48.49 20.83 24.25
CA GLU A 169 -48.10 20.08 25.46
C GLU A 169 -46.85 20.66 26.12
N LEU A 170 -45.82 21.02 25.32
CA LEU A 170 -44.63 21.71 25.84
C LEU A 170 -44.98 23.02 26.52
N GLN A 171 -45.94 23.76 25.98
CA GLN A 171 -46.39 25.00 26.56
C GLN A 171 -47.15 24.80 27.91
N LEU A 172 -47.86 23.68 28.04
CA LEU A 172 -48.46 23.31 29.33
C LEU A 172 -47.39 22.95 30.36
N GLU A 173 -46.33 22.26 29.97
CA GLU A 173 -45.21 21.91 30.86
C GLU A 173 -44.40 23.15 31.27
N SER A 174 -43.98 23.96 30.30
CA SER A 174 -43.32 25.25 30.51
C SER A 174 -43.32 26.06 29.21
N PRO A 175 -43.73 27.33 29.21
CA PRO A 175 -43.75 28.18 28.01
C PRO A 175 -42.39 28.22 27.30
N GLY A 176 -41.28 28.24 28.03
CA GLY A 176 -39.92 28.27 27.46
C GLY A 176 -39.52 27.00 26.68
N LEU A 177 -40.16 25.84 26.94
CA LEU A 177 -39.86 24.61 26.20
C LEU A 177 -40.42 24.64 24.79
N ALA A 178 -41.59 25.25 24.58
CA ALA A 178 -42.14 25.43 23.24
C ALA A 178 -41.23 26.35 22.38
N ASP A 179 -40.67 27.41 22.97
CA ASP A 179 -39.72 28.30 22.29
C ASP A 179 -38.41 27.61 21.93
N LEU A 180 -37.89 26.74 22.82
CA LEU A 180 -36.69 25.93 22.53
C LEU A 180 -36.93 24.89 21.46
N ALA A 181 -38.13 24.30 21.41
CA ALA A 181 -38.51 23.31 20.41
C ALA A 181 -38.70 23.93 19.01
N HIS A 182 -39.09 25.20 18.95
CA HIS A 182 -39.30 25.90 17.70
C HIS A 182 -37.98 26.11 16.93
N ILE A 183 -37.85 25.51 15.76
CA ILE A 183 -36.67 25.55 14.91
C ILE A 183 -37.05 25.87 13.47
N ALA A 184 -36.68 27.06 12.98
CA ALA A 184 -36.80 27.39 11.58
C ALA A 184 -35.79 26.58 10.73
N PHE A 185 -36.23 26.10 9.59
CA PHE A 185 -35.36 25.32 8.70
C PHE A 185 -34.38 26.23 7.97
N VAL A 186 -33.15 25.75 7.87
CA VAL A 186 -32.09 26.37 7.09
C VAL A 186 -31.97 25.63 5.76
N ASP A 187 -31.94 26.39 4.66
CA ASP A 187 -31.72 25.80 3.34
C ASP A 187 -30.43 24.98 3.33
N THR A 188 -30.56 23.71 3.00
CA THR A 188 -29.47 22.75 3.10
C THR A 188 -29.32 22.01 1.79
N PRO A 189 -28.17 22.08 1.14
CA PRO A 189 -27.90 21.35 -0.10
C PRO A 189 -28.17 19.85 0.05
N LEU A 190 -28.76 19.24 -0.99
CA LEU A 190 -29.07 17.80 -1.04
C LEU A 190 -30.20 17.34 -0.09
N ALA A 191 -30.78 18.22 0.74
CA ALA A 191 -31.92 17.85 1.56
C ALA A 191 -33.15 17.54 0.70
N ARG A 192 -33.98 16.61 1.18
CA ARG A 192 -35.25 16.29 0.50
C ARG A 192 -36.17 17.52 0.44
N PRO A 193 -36.95 17.73 -0.62
CA PRO A 193 -38.00 18.74 -0.63
C PRO A 193 -39.06 18.44 0.43
N ARG A 194 -39.52 19.47 1.15
CA ARG A 194 -40.69 19.39 2.05
C ARG A 194 -41.39 20.74 2.10
N PRO A 195 -42.76 20.75 2.30
CA PRO A 195 -43.52 21.96 2.31
C PRO A 195 -43.33 22.80 3.57
N ASP A 196 -42.98 22.16 4.69
CA ASP A 196 -42.80 22.80 6.00
C ASP A 196 -41.53 23.65 6.00
N THR A 197 -41.56 24.74 6.75
CA THR A 197 -40.44 25.68 6.90
C THR A 197 -39.89 25.73 8.32
N GLU A 198 -40.55 25.07 9.25
CA GLU A 198 -40.18 25.07 10.66
C GLU A 198 -40.63 23.77 11.35
N GLU A 199 -39.99 23.44 12.47
CA GLU A 199 -40.40 22.42 13.42
C GLU A 199 -40.85 23.10 14.71
N THR A 200 -42.00 22.71 15.20
CA THR A 200 -42.60 23.28 16.40
C THR A 200 -42.76 22.27 17.54
N SER A 201 -42.69 20.97 17.25
CA SER A 201 -42.69 19.92 18.24
C SER A 201 -41.28 19.67 18.81
N GLY A 202 -41.20 19.09 20.00
CA GLY A 202 -39.92 18.79 20.66
C GLY A 202 -39.69 17.30 20.81
N MET A 203 -38.43 16.87 20.55
CA MET A 203 -38.00 15.53 20.90
C MET A 203 -37.60 15.51 22.38
N MET A 204 -38.18 14.60 23.14
CA MET A 204 -37.97 14.50 24.58
C MET A 204 -37.57 13.08 24.98
N LEU A 205 -36.51 12.95 25.80
CA LEU A 205 -36.30 11.76 26.62
C LEU A 205 -37.27 11.81 27.77
N LYS A 206 -38.21 10.89 27.85
CA LYS A 206 -39.29 10.87 28.85
C LYS A 206 -39.30 9.55 29.59
N ALA A 207 -39.60 9.60 30.88
CA ALA A 207 -39.85 8.43 31.70
C ALA A 207 -41.00 8.66 32.65
N ALA A 208 -41.76 7.61 32.92
CA ALA A 208 -42.88 7.62 33.82
C ALA A 208 -42.79 6.45 34.80
N CYS A 209 -43.07 6.72 36.06
CA CYS A 209 -43.03 5.72 37.14
C CYS A 209 -44.32 5.75 37.93
N PRO A 210 -44.94 4.58 38.20
CA PRO A 210 -46.17 4.49 39.02
C PRO A 210 -45.89 4.81 40.49
N VAL A 211 -46.82 5.54 41.11
CA VAL A 211 -46.81 5.85 42.53
C VAL A 211 -47.86 4.96 43.20
N PHE A 212 -47.49 4.25 44.26
CA PHE A 212 -48.34 3.32 44.96
C PHE A 212 -48.61 3.80 46.36
N ASP A 213 -49.79 3.45 46.87
CA ASP A 213 -50.11 3.58 48.33
C ASP A 213 -49.45 2.46 49.16
N ASP A 214 -49.66 2.48 50.48
CA ASP A 214 -49.09 1.48 51.39
C ASP A 214 -49.64 0.06 51.17
N ASN A 215 -50.72 -0.07 50.42
CA ASN A 215 -51.37 -1.34 50.10
C ASN A 215 -50.95 -1.82 48.69
N GLY A 216 -50.00 -1.12 48.00
CA GLY A 216 -49.57 -1.45 46.67
C GLY A 216 -50.55 -1.09 45.56
N LYS A 217 -51.55 -0.24 45.82
CA LYS A 217 -52.50 0.22 44.83
C LYS A 217 -51.97 1.47 44.12
N LEU A 218 -52.11 1.54 42.81
CA LEU A 218 -51.77 2.71 42.01
C LEU A 218 -52.59 3.93 42.45
N ILE A 219 -51.93 5.03 42.80
CA ILE A 219 -52.53 6.31 43.18
C ILE A 219 -52.16 7.46 42.23
N GLY A 220 -51.09 7.33 41.46
CA GLY A 220 -50.66 8.34 40.51
C GLY A 220 -49.47 7.88 39.69
N ILE A 221 -49.02 8.75 38.80
CA ILE A 221 -47.79 8.60 38.00
C ILE A 221 -46.92 9.83 38.21
N ALA A 222 -45.62 9.62 38.44
CA ALA A 222 -44.59 10.65 38.34
C ALA A 222 -43.86 10.50 37.00
N TYR A 223 -43.85 11.54 36.18
CA TYR A 223 -43.05 11.51 34.95
C TYR A 223 -42.06 12.66 34.91
N ALA A 224 -40.91 12.34 34.28
CA ALA A 224 -39.79 13.26 34.07
C ALA A 224 -39.45 13.36 32.57
N GLY A 225 -38.92 14.48 32.16
CA GLY A 225 -38.54 14.68 30.75
C GLY A 225 -37.34 15.62 30.58
N LEU A 226 -36.57 15.34 29.55
CA LEU A 226 -35.42 16.14 29.10
C LEU A 226 -35.55 16.44 27.62
N LEU A 227 -35.82 17.71 27.27
CA LEU A 227 -35.95 18.16 25.89
C LEU A 227 -34.59 18.11 25.18
N GLN A 228 -34.59 17.60 23.96
CA GLN A 228 -33.37 17.49 23.16
C GLN A 228 -33.15 18.69 22.24
N ASN A 229 -34.20 19.43 21.88
CA ASN A 229 -34.11 20.61 21.01
C ASN A 229 -33.28 21.69 21.71
N ARG A 230 -32.16 22.09 21.04
CA ARG A 230 -31.16 23.05 21.56
C ARG A 230 -30.50 22.62 22.89
N ASN A 231 -30.67 21.38 23.32
CA ASN A 231 -29.90 20.79 24.42
C ASN A 231 -28.65 20.14 23.86
N TYR A 232 -27.49 20.64 24.26
CA TYR A 232 -26.21 20.20 23.72
C TYR A 232 -25.47 19.21 24.63
N SER A 233 -26.06 18.85 25.75
CA SER A 233 -25.38 18.01 26.76
C SER A 233 -24.86 16.70 26.16
N ILE A 234 -25.69 15.97 25.39
CA ILE A 234 -25.31 14.69 24.78
C ILE A 234 -24.24 14.90 23.72
N VAL A 235 -24.45 15.82 22.78
CA VAL A 235 -23.51 16.01 21.66
C VAL A 235 -22.15 16.59 22.09
N ASP A 236 -22.13 17.38 23.18
CA ASP A 236 -20.89 17.91 23.75
C ASP A 236 -20.20 16.85 24.61
N GLU A 237 -20.93 15.98 25.30
CA GLU A 237 -20.39 14.83 26.03
C GLU A 237 -19.74 13.84 25.04
N VAL A 238 -20.38 13.54 23.90
CA VAL A 238 -19.80 12.76 22.82
C VAL A 238 -18.52 13.42 22.30
N LYS A 239 -18.53 14.74 22.06
CA LYS A 239 -17.34 15.48 21.63
C LYS A 239 -16.18 15.33 22.63
N GLN A 240 -16.45 15.43 23.90
CA GLN A 240 -15.40 15.37 24.94
C GLN A 240 -14.94 13.94 25.22
N THR A 241 -15.87 12.99 25.31
CA THR A 241 -15.57 11.61 25.73
C THR A 241 -15.06 10.77 24.57
N VAL A 242 -15.76 10.83 23.41
CA VAL A 242 -15.43 9.99 22.24
C VAL A 242 -14.33 10.61 21.39
N PHE A 243 -14.43 11.92 21.12
CA PHE A 243 -13.46 12.62 20.25
C PHE A 243 -12.39 13.39 21.03
N GLN A 244 -12.50 13.46 22.39
CA GLN A 244 -11.54 14.10 23.29
C GLN A 244 -11.24 15.57 22.92
N GLY A 245 -12.18 16.26 22.31
CA GLY A 245 -12.01 17.64 21.86
C GLY A 245 -10.88 17.86 20.85
N VAL A 246 -10.37 16.81 20.18
CA VAL A 246 -9.24 16.91 19.27
C VAL A 246 -9.61 17.73 18.05
N MET A 247 -8.72 18.66 17.67
CA MET A 247 -8.88 19.52 16.50
C MET A 247 -7.88 19.16 15.39
N TYR A 248 -8.27 19.35 14.15
CA TYR A 248 -7.42 19.23 12.98
C TYR A 248 -7.55 20.45 12.08
N LYS A 249 -6.46 21.18 11.88
CA LYS A 249 -6.42 22.42 11.08
C LYS A 249 -7.52 23.42 11.46
N GLY A 250 -7.74 23.61 12.76
CA GLY A 250 -8.71 24.57 13.32
C GLY A 250 -10.17 24.08 13.28
N ARG A 251 -10.43 22.81 13.03
CA ARG A 251 -11.77 22.19 13.03
C ARG A 251 -11.82 20.99 13.95
N ASP A 252 -12.99 20.72 14.53
CA ASP A 252 -13.21 19.52 15.32
C ASP A 252 -13.02 18.28 14.44
N ILE A 253 -12.28 17.28 14.94
CA ILE A 253 -12.11 16.00 14.23
C ILE A 253 -13.41 15.22 14.20
N GLY A 254 -14.16 15.24 15.28
CA GLY A 254 -15.39 14.49 15.44
C GLY A 254 -16.56 15.40 15.75
N THR A 255 -17.71 15.07 15.19
CA THR A 255 -18.96 15.79 15.39
C THR A 255 -20.09 14.82 15.71
N ALA A 256 -21.05 15.28 16.52
CA ALA A 256 -22.26 14.55 16.85
C ALA A 256 -23.49 15.43 16.65
N THR A 257 -24.61 14.81 16.32
CA THR A 257 -25.90 15.50 16.11
C THR A 257 -27.06 14.57 16.46
N ILE A 258 -28.11 15.17 17.04
CA ILE A 258 -29.44 14.58 17.15
C ILE A 258 -30.33 15.30 16.13
N PHE A 259 -31.04 14.53 15.33
CA PHE A 259 -32.05 15.03 14.39
C PHE A 259 -33.43 14.59 14.84
N GLN A 260 -34.40 15.47 14.69
CA GLN A 260 -35.81 15.16 14.74
C GLN A 260 -36.32 15.05 13.32
N ASP A 261 -36.78 13.87 12.92
CA ASP A 261 -36.98 13.50 11.52
C ASP A 261 -35.67 13.78 10.70
N ASP A 262 -35.66 14.76 9.85
CA ASP A 262 -34.48 15.17 9.07
C ASP A 262 -33.83 16.49 9.52
N VAL A 263 -34.38 17.12 10.58
CA VAL A 263 -33.97 18.44 11.05
C VAL A 263 -33.00 18.35 12.24
N ARG A 264 -31.87 19.04 12.14
CA ARG A 264 -30.87 19.09 13.21
C ARG A 264 -31.34 19.92 14.39
N ILE A 265 -31.65 19.26 15.50
CA ILE A 265 -32.17 19.88 16.72
C ILE A 265 -31.10 20.12 17.80
N SER A 266 -30.07 19.26 17.83
CA SER A 266 -28.94 19.37 18.76
C SER A 266 -27.66 18.97 18.04
N THR A 267 -26.59 19.76 18.15
CA THR A 267 -25.34 19.51 17.42
C THR A 267 -24.15 20.27 17.98
N ASN A 268 -22.95 19.73 17.79
CA ASN A 268 -21.68 20.44 17.92
C ASN A 268 -21.07 20.81 16.54
N VAL A 269 -21.75 20.52 15.42
CA VAL A 269 -21.36 21.02 14.11
C VAL A 269 -21.59 22.54 14.08
N THR A 270 -20.59 23.29 13.58
CA THR A 270 -20.66 24.74 13.48
C THR A 270 -20.79 25.24 12.04
N ASN A 271 -21.51 26.33 11.89
CA ASN A 271 -21.54 27.13 10.67
C ASN A 271 -20.20 27.88 10.49
N LYS A 272 -20.04 28.58 9.37
CA LYS A 272 -18.85 29.41 9.09
C LYS A 272 -18.63 30.55 10.07
N ASP A 273 -19.71 31.06 10.66
CA ASP A 273 -19.71 32.14 11.66
C ASP A 273 -19.45 31.66 13.09
N GLY A 274 -19.27 30.33 13.29
CA GLY A 274 -19.04 29.71 14.59
C GLY A 274 -20.33 29.35 15.35
N SER A 275 -21.51 29.72 14.88
CA SER A 275 -22.80 29.29 15.47
C SER A 275 -23.04 27.80 15.23
N ARG A 276 -23.81 27.16 16.11
CA ARG A 276 -24.23 25.77 15.91
C ARG A 276 -25.22 25.67 14.76
N ALA A 277 -25.05 24.66 13.91
CA ALA A 277 -25.80 24.49 12.67
C ALA A 277 -27.23 23.95 12.86
N ILE A 278 -27.94 24.48 13.85
CA ILE A 278 -29.34 24.11 14.14
C ILE A 278 -30.25 24.48 12.96
N GLY A 279 -31.24 23.65 12.67
CA GLY A 279 -32.22 23.84 11.60
C GLY A 279 -31.72 23.37 10.23
N THR A 280 -30.45 23.05 10.06
CA THR A 280 -29.98 22.38 8.83
C THR A 280 -30.49 20.94 8.75
N ARG A 281 -30.58 20.38 7.55
CA ARG A 281 -31.25 19.12 7.30
C ARG A 281 -30.28 18.08 6.70
N ILE A 282 -30.59 16.80 6.88
CA ILE A 282 -29.79 15.72 6.29
C ILE A 282 -30.03 15.62 4.78
N ALA A 283 -29.07 15.02 4.07
CA ALA A 283 -29.21 14.73 2.64
C ALA A 283 -30.26 13.64 2.39
N GLN A 284 -30.91 13.70 1.23
CA GLN A 284 -32.02 12.81 0.88
C GLN A 284 -31.61 11.32 0.87
N ASP A 285 -30.44 10.99 0.39
CA ASP A 285 -29.92 9.60 0.35
C ASP A 285 -29.75 9.00 1.75
N VAL A 286 -29.27 9.81 2.70
CA VAL A 286 -29.18 9.42 4.11
C VAL A 286 -30.57 9.24 4.71
N TYR A 287 -31.50 10.16 4.43
CA TYR A 287 -32.88 10.07 4.89
C TYR A 287 -33.56 8.78 4.40
N GLU A 288 -33.42 8.47 3.12
CA GLU A 288 -34.01 7.25 2.54
C GLU A 288 -33.47 5.97 3.20
N GLN A 289 -32.19 5.95 3.51
CA GLN A 289 -31.58 4.78 4.15
C GLN A 289 -31.98 4.65 5.61
N VAL A 290 -31.89 5.75 6.38
CA VAL A 290 -32.05 5.69 7.83
C VAL A 290 -33.53 5.75 8.25
N VAL A 291 -34.31 6.69 7.68
CA VAL A 291 -35.69 6.89 8.08
C VAL A 291 -36.64 5.96 7.33
N VAL A 292 -36.51 5.90 5.99
CA VAL A 292 -37.46 5.12 5.18
C VAL A 292 -37.20 3.61 5.29
N LYS A 293 -35.91 3.20 5.17
CA LYS A 293 -35.54 1.76 5.26
C LYS A 293 -35.26 1.28 6.67
N GLY A 294 -35.10 2.18 7.64
CA GLY A 294 -34.79 1.86 9.02
C GLY A 294 -33.42 1.21 9.24
N GLN A 295 -32.49 1.47 8.33
CA GLN A 295 -31.13 0.89 8.33
C GLN A 295 -30.09 1.94 8.70
N GLN A 296 -29.03 1.52 9.38
CA GLN A 296 -27.89 2.37 9.66
C GLN A 296 -27.21 2.79 8.33
N TYR A 297 -26.81 4.07 8.24
CA TYR A 297 -25.97 4.58 7.16
C TYR A 297 -24.52 4.65 7.64
N LEU A 298 -23.60 4.12 6.85
CA LEU A 298 -22.17 4.23 7.08
C LEU A 298 -21.50 4.63 5.77
N GLY A 299 -21.00 5.85 5.69
CA GLY A 299 -20.44 6.33 4.44
C GLY A 299 -19.92 7.76 4.50
N ARG A 300 -19.67 8.29 3.32
CA ARG A 300 -19.22 9.67 3.14
C ARG A 300 -20.45 10.59 3.05
N ALA A 301 -20.52 11.59 3.89
CA ALA A 301 -21.60 12.58 3.90
C ALA A 301 -21.06 14.01 3.88
N PHE A 302 -21.77 14.89 3.15
CA PHE A 302 -21.50 16.33 3.20
C PHE A 302 -22.32 16.94 4.34
N VAL A 303 -21.63 17.51 5.33
CA VAL A 303 -22.25 18.03 6.56
C VAL A 303 -21.92 19.51 6.66
N VAL A 304 -22.90 20.36 6.41
CA VAL A 304 -22.85 21.82 6.49
C VAL A 304 -21.76 22.43 5.59
N ASN A 305 -20.50 22.29 5.93
CA ASN A 305 -19.39 22.97 5.26
C ASN A 305 -18.29 22.00 4.76
N ASP A 306 -18.31 20.73 5.17
CA ASP A 306 -17.23 19.78 4.94
C ASP A 306 -17.73 18.38 4.66
N TRP A 307 -16.83 17.55 4.15
CA TRP A 307 -17.03 16.12 4.00
C TRP A 307 -16.59 15.39 5.25
N TYR A 308 -17.46 14.47 5.69
CA TYR A 308 -17.23 13.58 6.83
C TYR A 308 -17.36 12.12 6.43
N ILE A 309 -16.62 11.26 7.08
CA ILE A 309 -16.92 9.83 7.17
C ILE A 309 -17.91 9.73 8.33
N ALA A 310 -19.13 9.36 8.01
CA ALA A 310 -20.29 9.53 8.88
C ALA A 310 -21.02 8.23 9.12
N ALA A 311 -21.58 8.11 10.33
CA ALA A 311 -22.50 7.06 10.68
C ALA A 311 -23.78 7.68 11.25
N TYR A 312 -24.90 7.14 10.82
CA TYR A 312 -26.24 7.56 11.26
C TYR A 312 -27.05 6.34 11.64
N GLU A 313 -27.81 6.42 12.73
CA GLU A 313 -28.75 5.40 13.11
C GLU A 313 -30.11 5.98 13.53
N PRO A 314 -31.20 5.23 13.33
CA PRO A 314 -32.52 5.71 13.64
C PRO A 314 -32.79 5.75 15.16
N ILE A 315 -33.32 6.88 15.67
CA ILE A 315 -33.92 6.98 16.98
C ILE A 315 -35.39 6.60 16.85
N ARG A 316 -35.81 5.68 17.71
CA ARG A 316 -37.19 5.16 17.72
C ARG A 316 -37.95 5.62 18.97
N ASP A 317 -39.25 5.87 18.79
CA ASP A 317 -40.14 6.09 19.93
C ASP A 317 -40.48 4.76 20.63
N PHE A 318 -41.30 4.89 21.67
CA PHE A 318 -41.75 3.75 22.48
C PHE A 318 -42.52 2.70 21.66
N SER A 319 -43.20 3.10 20.59
CA SER A 319 -43.92 2.20 19.67
C SER A 319 -43.01 1.52 18.63
N GLY A 320 -41.73 1.95 18.53
CA GLY A 320 -40.77 1.47 17.53
C GLY A 320 -40.76 2.27 16.22
N LYS A 321 -41.56 3.34 16.12
CA LYS A 321 -41.56 4.24 14.95
C LYS A 321 -40.30 5.09 14.97
N ILE A 322 -39.68 5.30 13.80
CA ILE A 322 -38.53 6.18 13.68
C ILE A 322 -38.98 7.63 13.75
N ILE A 323 -38.45 8.37 14.71
CA ILE A 323 -38.79 9.77 15.00
C ILE A 323 -37.59 10.72 14.83
N GLY A 324 -36.38 10.16 14.71
CA GLY A 324 -35.17 10.95 14.60
C GLY A 324 -33.97 10.10 14.23
N ILE A 325 -32.79 10.74 14.29
CA ILE A 325 -31.54 10.13 13.91
C ILE A 325 -30.43 10.59 14.87
N LEU A 326 -29.63 9.65 15.34
CA LEU A 326 -28.35 9.92 15.99
C LEU A 326 -27.24 9.85 14.95
N TYR A 327 -26.39 10.87 14.93
CA TYR A 327 -25.29 11.00 13.97
C TYR A 327 -23.98 11.23 14.70
N VAL A 328 -22.93 10.60 14.15
CA VAL A 328 -21.54 10.95 14.41
C VAL A 328 -20.77 11.03 13.09
N GLY A 329 -19.74 11.87 13.04
CA GLY A 329 -18.91 12.02 11.86
C GLY A 329 -17.48 12.37 12.19
N LEU A 330 -16.54 11.82 11.40
CA LEU A 330 -15.12 12.11 11.45
C LEU A 330 -14.71 12.95 10.23
N LEU A 331 -13.99 14.03 10.45
CA LEU A 331 -13.57 14.95 9.40
C LEU A 331 -12.71 14.22 8.34
N GLU A 332 -13.26 14.03 7.13
CA GLU A 332 -12.64 13.28 6.05
C GLU A 332 -11.26 13.84 5.68
N LYS A 333 -11.10 15.15 5.72
CA LYS A 333 -9.84 15.83 5.34
C LYS A 333 -8.62 15.31 6.09
N LYS A 334 -8.74 14.99 7.38
CA LYS A 334 -7.65 14.36 8.16
C LYS A 334 -7.21 13.04 7.54
N TYR A 335 -8.16 12.19 7.19
CA TYR A 335 -7.88 10.86 6.63
C TYR A 335 -7.33 10.95 5.21
N LEU A 336 -7.82 11.89 4.40
CA LEU A 336 -7.28 12.17 3.06
C LEU A 336 -5.85 12.70 3.13
N ASP A 337 -5.55 13.61 4.05
CA ASP A 337 -4.19 14.15 4.23
C ASP A 337 -3.21 13.04 4.67
N VAL A 338 -3.60 12.20 5.65
CA VAL A 338 -2.81 11.02 6.07
C VAL A 338 -2.59 10.07 4.91
N LYS A 339 -3.66 9.74 4.16
CA LYS A 339 -3.58 8.90 2.96
C LYS A 339 -2.58 9.47 1.95
N ASN A 340 -2.71 10.74 1.60
CA ASN A 340 -1.86 11.39 0.61
C ASN A 340 -0.38 11.46 1.07
N GLN A 341 -0.14 11.76 2.34
CA GLN A 341 1.20 11.77 2.91
C GLN A 341 1.83 10.38 2.89
N THR A 342 1.07 9.34 3.26
CA THR A 342 1.54 7.96 3.24
C THR A 342 1.86 7.50 1.82
N ILE A 343 1.00 7.82 0.84
CA ILE A 343 1.23 7.53 -0.57
C ILE A 343 2.47 8.25 -1.09
N LEU A 344 2.67 9.53 -0.73
CA LEU A 344 3.84 10.30 -1.13
C LEU A 344 5.14 9.69 -0.57
N THR A 345 5.14 9.35 0.72
CA THR A 345 6.29 8.69 1.37
C THR A 345 6.59 7.34 0.73
N PHE A 346 5.57 6.51 0.53
CA PHE A 346 5.69 5.21 -0.12
C PHE A 346 6.25 5.33 -1.55
N SER A 347 5.72 6.27 -2.34
CA SER A 347 6.18 6.54 -3.70
C SER A 347 7.64 7.05 -3.72
N GLY A 348 8.02 7.87 -2.74
CA GLY A 348 9.39 8.35 -2.58
C GLY A 348 10.38 7.22 -2.29
N ILE A 349 10.03 6.31 -1.39
CA ILE A 349 10.84 5.12 -1.08
C ILE A 349 10.98 4.23 -2.33
N THR A 350 9.87 4.00 -3.04
CA THR A 350 9.88 3.18 -4.26
C THR A 350 10.75 3.81 -5.36
N LEU A 351 10.64 5.11 -5.57
CA LEU A 351 11.46 5.85 -6.53
C LEU A 351 12.95 5.77 -6.18
N SER A 352 13.30 5.94 -4.91
CA SER A 352 14.67 5.80 -4.42
C SER A 352 15.23 4.39 -4.69
N GLY A 353 14.42 3.36 -4.47
CA GLY A 353 14.75 1.97 -4.79
C GLY A 353 15.00 1.75 -6.29
N VAL A 354 14.20 2.36 -7.16
CA VAL A 354 14.40 2.33 -8.62
C VAL A 354 15.73 2.99 -9.02
N ILE A 355 16.02 4.18 -8.47
CA ILE A 355 17.27 4.89 -8.75
C ILE A 355 18.48 4.05 -8.33
N LEU A 356 18.44 3.46 -7.13
CA LEU A 356 19.50 2.58 -6.62
C LEU A 356 19.67 1.34 -7.51
N SER A 357 18.58 0.73 -7.95
CA SER A 357 18.58 -0.43 -8.84
C SER A 357 19.18 -0.08 -10.21
N ILE A 358 18.90 1.10 -10.76
CA ILE A 358 19.51 1.60 -12.00
C ILE A 358 21.02 1.73 -11.82
N LEU A 359 21.46 2.38 -10.72
CA LEU A 359 22.89 2.55 -10.44
C LEU A 359 23.62 1.20 -10.33
N MET A 360 23.08 0.28 -9.53
CA MET A 360 23.63 -1.07 -9.38
C MET A 360 23.67 -1.84 -10.71
N THR A 361 22.61 -1.76 -11.50
CA THR A 361 22.56 -2.41 -12.82
C THR A 361 23.65 -1.88 -13.77
N VAL A 362 23.86 -0.55 -13.79
CA VAL A 362 24.91 0.08 -14.61
C VAL A 362 26.30 -0.35 -14.15
N LEU A 363 26.57 -0.37 -12.84
CA LEU A 363 27.85 -0.80 -12.27
C LEU A 363 28.15 -2.27 -12.60
N ILE A 364 27.23 -3.18 -12.36
CA ILE A 364 27.37 -4.61 -12.64
C ILE A 364 27.57 -4.85 -14.14
N SER A 365 26.73 -4.23 -14.97
CA SER A 365 26.81 -4.36 -16.43
C SER A 365 28.15 -3.85 -16.99
N ARG A 366 28.69 -2.75 -16.46
CA ARG A 366 30.00 -2.20 -16.83
C ARG A 366 31.13 -3.17 -16.46
N ASN A 367 31.14 -3.73 -15.26
CA ASN A 367 32.15 -4.66 -14.79
C ASN A 367 32.20 -5.93 -15.66
N ILE A 368 31.05 -6.58 -15.85
CA ILE A 368 30.93 -7.79 -16.66
C ILE A 368 31.37 -7.50 -18.11
N SER A 369 30.84 -6.43 -18.72
CA SER A 369 31.16 -6.10 -20.11
C SER A 369 32.63 -5.73 -20.33
N SER A 370 33.26 -5.05 -19.37
CA SER A 370 34.67 -4.70 -19.38
C SER A 370 35.55 -5.94 -19.43
N SER A 371 35.29 -6.92 -18.56
CA SER A 371 36.03 -8.18 -18.50
C SER A 371 35.89 -8.99 -19.79
N ILE A 372 34.66 -9.10 -20.33
CA ILE A 372 34.42 -9.80 -21.61
C ILE A 372 35.12 -9.08 -22.77
N LYS A 373 35.09 -7.73 -22.84
CA LYS A 373 35.80 -6.98 -23.91
C LYS A 373 37.30 -7.21 -23.87
N ARG A 374 37.93 -7.26 -22.69
CA ARG A 374 39.39 -7.54 -22.56
C ARG A 374 39.71 -8.94 -23.09
N LEU A 375 38.93 -9.95 -22.75
CA LEU A 375 39.08 -11.32 -23.28
C LEU A 375 38.94 -11.35 -24.81
N VAL A 376 37.92 -10.70 -25.37
CA VAL A 376 37.72 -10.62 -26.83
C VAL A 376 38.89 -9.93 -27.52
N THR A 377 39.42 -8.84 -26.93
CA THR A 377 40.57 -8.11 -27.50
C THR A 377 41.82 -8.95 -27.47
N ALA A 378 42.14 -9.60 -26.36
CA ALA A 378 43.30 -10.48 -26.23
C ALA A 378 43.19 -11.71 -27.16
N SER A 379 41.98 -12.29 -27.29
CA SER A 379 41.74 -13.38 -28.24
C SER A 379 41.99 -12.98 -29.70
N LYS A 380 41.56 -11.76 -30.09
CA LYS A 380 41.87 -11.22 -31.41
C LYS A 380 43.38 -10.99 -31.62
N GLN A 381 44.09 -10.49 -30.61
CA GLN A 381 45.54 -10.32 -30.65
C GLN A 381 46.26 -11.67 -30.82
N LEU A 382 45.85 -12.68 -30.06
CA LEU A 382 46.38 -14.04 -30.16
C LEU A 382 46.13 -14.64 -31.54
N ALA A 383 44.91 -14.48 -32.09
CA ALA A 383 44.56 -14.94 -33.45
C ALA A 383 45.36 -14.23 -34.55
N ASN A 384 45.79 -12.99 -34.33
CA ASN A 384 46.64 -12.23 -35.25
C ASN A 384 48.16 -12.52 -35.06
N GLY A 385 48.50 -13.55 -34.27
CA GLY A 385 49.88 -13.99 -34.10
C GLY A 385 50.63 -13.34 -32.92
N ASN A 386 50.01 -12.49 -32.13
CA ASN A 386 50.62 -11.97 -30.91
C ASN A 386 50.44 -12.98 -29.76
N LEU A 387 51.40 -13.89 -29.63
CA LEU A 387 51.43 -14.93 -28.60
C LEU A 387 51.74 -14.41 -27.19
N ASP A 388 52.15 -13.13 -27.07
CA ASP A 388 52.38 -12.46 -25.76
C ASP A 388 51.12 -11.79 -25.20
N ALA A 389 49.97 -11.87 -25.88
CA ALA A 389 48.72 -11.32 -25.44
C ALA A 389 48.25 -11.96 -24.10
N LYS A 390 48.06 -11.14 -23.05
CA LYS A 390 47.61 -11.57 -21.74
C LYS A 390 46.37 -10.77 -21.31
N VAL A 391 45.50 -11.40 -20.55
CA VAL A 391 44.33 -10.80 -19.90
C VAL A 391 44.63 -10.59 -18.44
N ILE A 392 44.41 -9.36 -17.92
CA ILE A 392 44.56 -9.07 -16.49
C ILE A 392 43.37 -9.64 -15.77
N LYS A 393 43.57 -10.52 -14.78
CA LYS A 393 42.54 -11.00 -13.88
C LYS A 393 42.04 -9.83 -13.03
N THR A 394 40.75 -9.51 -13.12
CA THR A 394 40.11 -8.38 -12.41
C THR A 394 39.07 -8.83 -11.39
N SER A 395 38.69 -10.10 -11.34
CA SER A 395 37.75 -10.68 -10.44
C SER A 395 38.18 -12.09 -10.00
N ASN A 396 37.63 -12.56 -8.87
CA ASN A 396 37.85 -13.93 -8.40
C ASN A 396 36.59 -14.80 -8.61
N ASP A 397 35.88 -14.56 -9.71
CA ASP A 397 34.71 -15.28 -10.20
C ASP A 397 35.04 -16.07 -11.47
N GLU A 398 34.04 -16.62 -12.11
CA GLU A 398 34.16 -17.38 -13.38
C GLU A 398 34.85 -16.61 -14.51
N LEU A 399 34.73 -15.26 -14.48
CA LEU A 399 35.44 -14.41 -15.47
C LEU A 399 36.92 -14.31 -15.16
N GLY A 400 37.31 -14.36 -13.90
CA GLY A 400 38.67 -14.46 -13.44
C GLY A 400 39.30 -15.79 -13.84
N ASP A 401 38.61 -16.89 -13.63
CA ASP A 401 39.02 -18.23 -14.03
C ASP A 401 39.15 -18.38 -15.54
N LEU A 402 38.28 -17.74 -16.30
CA LEU A 402 38.35 -17.68 -17.75
C LEU A 402 39.56 -16.88 -18.22
N ALA A 403 39.94 -15.80 -17.53
CA ALA A 403 41.17 -15.04 -17.84
C ALA A 403 42.44 -15.87 -17.56
N ASP A 404 42.50 -16.61 -16.46
CA ASP A 404 43.61 -17.51 -16.12
C ASP A 404 43.73 -18.65 -17.15
N THR A 405 42.60 -19.25 -17.52
CA THR A 405 42.58 -20.32 -18.55
C THR A 405 43.03 -19.80 -19.90
N PHE A 406 42.62 -18.59 -20.32
CA PHE A 406 43.08 -17.94 -21.53
C PHE A 406 44.60 -17.71 -21.50
N ASN A 407 45.12 -17.17 -20.39
CA ASN A 407 46.55 -16.92 -20.22
C ASN A 407 47.37 -18.21 -20.29
N SER A 408 46.89 -19.29 -19.69
CA SER A 408 47.54 -20.61 -19.75
C SER A 408 47.56 -21.17 -21.18
N MET A 409 46.46 -21.02 -21.91
CA MET A 409 46.35 -21.38 -23.31
C MET A 409 47.34 -20.59 -24.18
N ALA A 410 47.41 -19.26 -24.01
CA ALA A 410 48.34 -18.39 -24.76
C ALA A 410 49.79 -18.79 -24.50
N THR A 411 50.16 -19.08 -23.24
CA THR A 411 51.49 -19.55 -22.88
C THR A 411 51.80 -20.88 -23.57
N SER A 412 50.89 -21.85 -23.52
CA SER A 412 51.06 -23.15 -24.15
C SER A 412 51.21 -23.06 -25.67
N LEU A 413 50.49 -22.15 -26.31
CA LEU A 413 50.63 -21.88 -27.76
C LEU A 413 51.99 -21.27 -28.09
N LYS A 414 52.50 -20.34 -27.29
CA LYS A 414 53.82 -19.75 -27.44
C LYS A 414 54.92 -20.79 -27.33
N ASP A 415 54.88 -21.62 -26.29
CA ASP A 415 55.84 -22.70 -26.08
C ASP A 415 55.90 -23.69 -27.27
N ARG A 416 54.71 -23.98 -27.84
CA ARG A 416 54.64 -24.85 -29.03
C ARG A 416 55.18 -24.16 -30.26
N ASP A 417 54.91 -22.88 -30.48
CA ASP A 417 55.44 -22.11 -31.59
C ASP A 417 56.96 -21.99 -31.52
N ASP A 418 57.52 -21.71 -30.34
CA ASP A 418 58.95 -21.64 -30.12
C ASP A 418 59.62 -23.00 -30.39
N LYS A 419 59.05 -24.13 -29.96
CA LYS A 419 59.52 -25.47 -30.26
C LYS A 419 59.50 -25.77 -31.78
N ILE A 420 58.42 -25.36 -32.47
CA ILE A 420 58.30 -25.53 -33.93
C ILE A 420 59.40 -24.72 -34.64
N LYS A 421 59.66 -23.47 -34.26
CA LYS A 421 60.68 -22.62 -34.79
C LYS A 421 62.09 -23.21 -34.57
N GLU A 422 62.36 -23.72 -33.36
CA GLU A 422 63.65 -24.39 -33.07
C GLU A 422 63.81 -25.65 -33.91
N PHE A 423 62.78 -26.48 -34.03
CA PHE A 423 62.78 -27.66 -34.85
C PHE A 423 63.00 -27.32 -36.35
N ALA A 424 62.30 -26.31 -36.86
CA ALA A 424 62.46 -25.83 -38.25
C ALA A 424 63.90 -25.33 -38.49
N LYS A 425 64.49 -24.53 -37.58
CA LYS A 425 65.85 -24.05 -37.65
C LYS A 425 66.83 -25.20 -37.64
N LYS A 426 66.65 -26.20 -36.80
CA LYS A 426 67.52 -27.40 -36.81
C LYS A 426 67.43 -28.18 -38.12
N LYS A 427 66.24 -28.35 -38.70
CA LYS A 427 66.03 -29.00 -39.95
C LYS A 427 66.67 -28.25 -41.13
N ILE A 428 66.57 -26.92 -41.14
CA ILE A 428 67.28 -26.09 -42.16
C ILE A 428 68.81 -26.28 -42.09
N MET A 429 69.39 -26.16 -40.89
CA MET A 429 70.81 -26.37 -40.67
C MET A 429 71.28 -27.78 -41.08
N GLU A 430 70.47 -28.82 -40.78
CA GLU A 430 70.77 -30.20 -41.20
C GLU A 430 70.75 -30.32 -42.73
N SER A 431 69.79 -29.71 -43.41
CA SER A 431 69.67 -29.67 -44.87
C SER A 431 70.83 -28.92 -45.52
N GLU A 432 71.17 -27.72 -44.97
CA GLU A 432 72.37 -26.97 -45.48
C GLU A 432 73.64 -27.76 -45.31
N ARG A 433 73.84 -28.43 -44.17
CA ARG A 433 75.03 -29.27 -43.97
C ARG A 433 75.12 -30.43 -44.97
N LEU A 434 73.96 -31.11 -45.23
CA LEU A 434 73.94 -32.17 -46.26
C LEU A 434 74.17 -31.63 -47.66
N ALA A 435 73.65 -30.46 -48.01
CA ALA A 435 73.91 -29.80 -49.30
C ALA A 435 75.36 -29.44 -49.44
N LEU A 436 76.03 -28.88 -48.43
CA LEU A 436 77.45 -28.56 -48.42
C LEU A 436 78.34 -29.84 -48.59
N ILE A 437 77.98 -30.93 -47.84
CA ILE A 437 78.67 -32.21 -47.95
C ILE A 437 78.53 -32.76 -49.41
N GLY A 438 77.30 -32.69 -49.95
CA GLY A 438 77.02 -33.11 -51.30
C GLY A 438 77.87 -32.33 -52.35
N GLN A 439 77.91 -30.97 -52.21
CA GLN A 439 78.69 -30.13 -53.07
C GLN A 439 80.20 -30.37 -52.93
N LEU A 440 80.69 -30.50 -51.71
CA LEU A 440 82.08 -30.83 -51.42
C LEU A 440 82.47 -32.19 -52.03
N SER A 441 81.57 -33.21 -51.81
CA SER A 441 81.82 -34.54 -52.38
C SER A 441 81.90 -34.55 -53.91
N ALA A 442 80.98 -33.78 -54.53
CA ALA A 442 81.02 -33.64 -56.03
C ALA A 442 82.29 -32.95 -56.55
N ASN A 443 82.75 -31.88 -55.88
CA ASN A 443 83.95 -31.19 -56.21
C ASN A 443 85.21 -32.07 -56.03
N ILE A 444 85.30 -32.73 -54.83
CA ILE A 444 86.39 -33.67 -54.55
C ILE A 444 86.41 -34.85 -55.54
N ALA A 445 85.27 -35.39 -55.88
CA ALA A 445 85.12 -36.46 -56.85
C ALA A 445 85.62 -36.00 -58.25
N HIS A 446 85.28 -34.77 -58.67
CA HIS A 446 85.75 -34.21 -59.92
C HIS A 446 87.26 -34.01 -59.91
N ASP A 447 87.81 -33.41 -58.84
CA ASP A 447 89.24 -33.09 -58.73
C ASP A 447 90.13 -34.36 -58.56
N LEU A 448 89.60 -35.43 -57.97
CA LEU A 448 90.31 -36.71 -57.88
C LEU A 448 90.16 -37.57 -59.15
N ASN A 449 89.01 -37.52 -59.80
CA ASN A 449 88.86 -38.27 -61.07
C ASN A 449 89.79 -37.79 -62.19
N ASN A 450 90.08 -36.48 -62.25
CA ASN A 450 91.03 -35.93 -63.29
C ASN A 450 92.41 -36.52 -63.16
N PRO A 451 93.17 -36.53 -62.04
CA PRO A 451 94.48 -37.13 -61.91
C PRO A 451 94.46 -38.64 -62.12
N LEU A 452 93.33 -39.32 -61.53
CA LEU A 452 93.22 -40.76 -61.74
C LEU A 452 93.01 -41.14 -63.19
N GLN A 453 92.24 -40.35 -63.94
CA GLN A 453 92.10 -40.54 -65.40
C GLN A 453 93.51 -40.38 -66.12
N GLY A 454 94.27 -39.38 -65.67
CA GLY A 454 95.62 -39.21 -66.17
C GLY A 454 96.51 -40.42 -65.90
N ILE A 455 96.49 -40.94 -64.64
CA ILE A 455 97.28 -42.14 -64.29
C ILE A 455 96.86 -43.36 -65.12
N VAL A 456 95.56 -43.58 -65.25
CA VAL A 456 94.99 -44.67 -66.05
C VAL A 456 95.46 -44.51 -67.56
N THR A 457 95.32 -43.34 -68.13
CA THR A 457 95.65 -43.05 -69.50
C THR A 457 97.13 -43.25 -69.77
N TYR A 458 98.04 -42.64 -68.97
CA TYR A 458 99.44 -42.80 -69.12
C TYR A 458 99.89 -44.25 -68.85
N SER A 459 99.29 -44.94 -67.90
CA SER A 459 99.62 -46.34 -67.66
C SER A 459 99.22 -47.25 -68.83
N TYR A 460 98.05 -46.98 -69.50
CA TYR A 460 97.69 -47.67 -70.72
C TYR A 460 98.65 -47.37 -71.90
N LEU A 461 99.05 -46.11 -72.11
CA LEU A 461 100.07 -45.73 -73.16
C LEU A 461 101.39 -46.45 -72.92
N LEU A 462 101.90 -46.57 -71.67
CA LEU A 462 103.06 -47.28 -71.34
C LEU A 462 102.94 -48.80 -71.55
N LEU A 463 101.74 -49.41 -71.31
CA LEU A 463 101.47 -50.81 -71.59
C LEU A 463 101.51 -51.19 -73.05
N GLU A 464 101.26 -50.24 -74.00
CA GLU A 464 101.34 -50.43 -75.42
C GLU A 464 102.79 -50.41 -75.91
N GLU A 465 103.71 -49.91 -75.17
CA GLU A 465 105.09 -49.82 -75.56
C GLU A 465 105.78 -51.20 -75.50
N LYS A 466 106.33 -51.60 -76.68
CA LYS A 466 106.95 -52.96 -76.88
C LYS A 466 108.31 -53.18 -76.18
N SER A 467 108.90 -52.10 -75.64
CA SER A 467 110.20 -52.15 -75.02
C SER A 467 110.22 -52.59 -73.53
N PHE A 468 109.11 -52.75 -72.87
CA PHE A 468 109.08 -53.09 -71.45
C PHE A 468 109.05 -54.61 -71.22
N SER A 469 109.73 -54.99 -70.13
CA SER A 469 109.75 -56.37 -69.69
C SER A 469 108.32 -56.83 -69.14
N SER A 470 108.03 -58.12 -69.09
CA SER A 470 106.78 -58.68 -68.64
C SER A 470 106.44 -58.22 -67.24
N GLU A 471 107.44 -58.05 -66.39
CA GLU A 471 107.28 -57.62 -64.98
C GLU A 471 106.79 -56.16 -64.84
N VAL A 472 107.33 -55.24 -65.68
CA VAL A 472 106.98 -53.86 -65.76
C VAL A 472 105.47 -53.72 -66.24
N LYS A 473 105.09 -54.50 -67.22
CA LYS A 473 103.71 -54.57 -67.73
C LYS A 473 102.77 -55.07 -66.69
N GLU A 474 103.14 -56.07 -65.91
CA GLU A 474 102.27 -56.55 -64.79
C GLU A 474 102.10 -55.48 -63.69
N ASN A 475 103.22 -54.74 -63.39
CA ASN A 475 103.11 -53.62 -62.40
C ASN A 475 102.24 -52.46 -62.90
N LEU A 476 102.33 -52.05 -64.18
CA LEU A 476 101.44 -51.05 -64.80
C LEU A 476 100.01 -51.48 -64.81
N GLN A 477 99.71 -52.78 -65.04
CA GLN A 477 98.41 -53.34 -65.01
C GLN A 477 97.79 -53.27 -63.58
N LYS A 478 98.66 -53.52 -62.59
CA LYS A 478 98.30 -53.37 -61.16
C LYS A 478 97.98 -51.91 -60.86
N ILE A 479 98.73 -50.91 -61.41
CA ILE A 479 98.46 -49.50 -61.22
C ILE A 479 97.10 -49.11 -61.83
N VAL A 480 96.78 -49.58 -63.04
CA VAL A 480 95.46 -49.36 -63.69
C VAL A 480 94.32 -49.90 -62.85
N VAL A 481 94.46 -51.15 -62.36
CA VAL A 481 93.49 -51.78 -61.54
C VAL A 481 93.26 -50.97 -60.21
N GLN A 482 94.28 -50.51 -59.54
CA GLN A 482 94.19 -49.71 -58.34
C GLN A 482 93.58 -48.30 -58.60
N ALA A 483 94.04 -47.64 -59.69
CA ALA A 483 93.46 -46.33 -60.08
C ALA A 483 91.97 -46.44 -60.45
N ASN A 484 91.55 -47.49 -61.17
CA ASN A 484 90.13 -47.74 -61.45
C ASN A 484 89.36 -48.03 -60.16
N ARG A 485 89.89 -48.83 -59.22
CA ARG A 485 89.31 -49.08 -57.92
C ARG A 485 89.12 -47.79 -57.11
N CYS A 486 90.08 -46.88 -57.07
CA CYS A 486 89.95 -45.57 -56.47
C CYS A 486 88.86 -44.77 -57.11
N ARG A 487 88.76 -44.77 -58.46
CA ARG A 487 87.66 -44.10 -59.19
C ARG A 487 86.25 -44.65 -58.80
N ASP A 488 86.13 -45.99 -58.68
CA ASP A 488 84.85 -46.59 -58.33
C ASP A 488 84.46 -46.29 -56.87
N ILE A 489 85.45 -46.19 -55.95
CA ILE A 489 85.19 -45.73 -54.54
C ILE A 489 84.72 -44.28 -54.57
N ILE A 490 85.31 -43.39 -55.37
CA ILE A 490 84.91 -41.98 -55.48
C ILE A 490 83.49 -41.87 -56.06
N ARG A 491 83.15 -42.70 -57.08
CA ARG A 491 81.80 -42.76 -57.66
C ARG A 491 80.74 -43.21 -56.65
N GLY A 492 81.09 -44.10 -55.70
CA GLY A 492 80.20 -44.54 -54.63
C GLY A 492 80.01 -43.51 -53.53
N LEU A 493 80.82 -42.41 -53.47
CA LEU A 493 80.69 -41.31 -52.52
C LEU A 493 79.80 -40.17 -53.05
N LEU A 494 79.43 -40.18 -54.32
CA LEU A 494 78.48 -39.27 -54.99
C LEU A 494 77.05 -39.81 -54.90
#